data_9aa59cbaa444b01497fe231cedd46a42
#
_entry.id   9aa59cbaa444b01497fe231cedd46a42
#
_cell.length_a   1.000
_cell.length_b   1.000
_cell.length_c   1.000
_cell.angle_alpha   90.00
_cell.angle_beta   90.00
_cell.angle_gamma   90.00
#
_symmetry.space_group_name_H-M   'P 1'
#
loop_
_entity.id
_entity.type
_entity.pdbx_description
1 polymer ?
#
loop_
_entity_poly.entity_id
_entity_poly.type
_entity_poly.pdbx_seq_one_letter_code
_entity_poly.pdbx_strand_id
1 'polypeptide(L)'
;SLVVARMLTPMMAAYLMKPFVKEHAEPRWLSAYLKMAAWCVRHRWVTMLGALAFFVGSIMLIPLLPQGFIPADDNSQTQVYLELPPGTTLARTRASAEAARALVAQVPHVKSVYTTIGGGSAGGDPFAPQGSAEVRKATLTIQLDPRGARPVKQQIENQIRAALEPLPGARTKVGLGGSGEKYILVLTGDDPAALTKAALDVERDLRTIPGLGSIASTASLIRPEIAVRPDFARAADL
;
A
#
# COMPACT_ATOMS: atom_id res chain seq x y z
N SER A 1 34.45 -14.67 19.73
CA SER A 1 33.35 -14.95 20.66
C SER A 1 32.96 -16.44 20.70
N LEU A 2 32.91 -17.14 19.56
CA LEU A 2 32.47 -18.56 19.46
C LEU A 2 33.48 -19.51 20.17
N VAL A 3 34.78 -19.25 20.06
CA VAL A 3 35.84 -20.01 20.72
C VAL A 3 35.77 -19.84 22.26
N VAL A 4 35.53 -18.60 22.70
CA VAL A 4 35.37 -18.29 24.14
C VAL A 4 34.13 -19.01 24.70
N ALA A 5 33.00 -18.96 24.02
CA ALA A 5 31.77 -19.63 24.44
C ALA A 5 31.94 -21.17 24.51
N ARG A 6 32.68 -21.78 23.56
CA ARG A 6 32.86 -23.23 23.52
C ARG A 6 33.91 -23.75 24.48
N MET A 7 34.91 -22.94 24.84
CA MET A 7 35.99 -23.35 25.75
C MET A 7 35.75 -22.86 27.17
N LEU A 8 35.38 -21.59 27.34
CA LEU A 8 35.27 -20.99 28.67
C LEU A 8 34.04 -21.54 29.43
N THR A 9 32.90 -21.74 28.77
CA THR A 9 31.66 -22.21 29.41
C THR A 9 31.82 -23.62 30.02
N PRO A 10 32.30 -24.65 29.29
CA PRO A 10 32.52 -25.98 29.90
C PRO A 10 33.62 -25.97 30.94
N MET A 11 34.70 -25.17 30.78
CA MET A 11 35.75 -25.04 31.74
C MET A 11 35.26 -24.42 33.07
N MET A 12 34.49 -23.34 32.99
CA MET A 12 33.85 -22.74 34.18
C MET A 12 32.86 -23.68 34.84
N ALA A 13 32.08 -24.43 34.04
CA ALA A 13 31.13 -25.39 34.57
C ALA A 13 31.87 -26.51 35.35
N ALA A 14 33.02 -27.01 34.86
CA ALA A 14 33.81 -28.04 35.52
C ALA A 14 34.39 -27.58 36.85
N TYR A 15 34.77 -26.28 36.97
CA TYR A 15 35.40 -25.73 38.20
C TYR A 15 34.39 -25.15 39.20
N LEU A 16 33.27 -24.61 38.73
CA LEU A 16 32.32 -23.88 39.58
C LEU A 16 31.06 -24.69 39.93
N MET A 17 30.72 -25.69 39.13
CA MET A 17 29.51 -26.50 39.40
C MET A 17 29.84 -27.69 40.30
N LYS A 18 29.18 -27.76 41.44
CA LYS A 18 29.24 -28.95 42.31
C LYS A 18 28.53 -30.11 41.63
N PRO A 19 29.02 -31.35 41.73
CA PRO A 19 28.35 -32.51 41.20
C PRO A 19 26.94 -32.62 41.80
N PHE A 20 25.94 -32.45 40.97
CA PHE A 20 24.52 -32.52 41.36
C PHE A 20 24.08 -33.97 41.22
N VAL A 21 24.21 -34.77 42.26
CA VAL A 21 23.72 -36.15 42.30
C VAL A 21 22.26 -36.13 42.74
N LYS A 22 21.38 -35.67 41.89
CA LYS A 22 19.95 -35.98 42.02
C LYS A 22 19.55 -36.78 40.81
N GLU A 23 19.25 -38.08 41.02
CA GLU A 23 18.52 -38.87 40.08
C GLU A 23 17.13 -38.24 39.89
N HIS A 24 17.03 -37.33 38.90
CA HIS A 24 15.76 -36.84 38.48
C HIS A 24 15.15 -37.95 37.61
N ALA A 25 14.00 -38.46 38.05
CA ALA A 25 13.20 -39.36 37.21
C ALA A 25 12.97 -38.64 35.87
N GLU A 26 13.54 -39.20 34.81
CA GLU A 26 13.44 -38.59 33.47
C GLU A 26 11.98 -38.43 33.09
N PRO A 27 11.53 -37.23 32.76
CA PRO A 27 10.14 -37.00 32.36
C PRO A 27 9.84 -37.82 31.07
N ARG A 28 8.65 -38.40 30.99
CA ARG A 28 8.23 -39.26 29.86
C ARG A 28 8.43 -38.64 28.49
N TRP A 29 8.30 -37.34 28.37
CA TRP A 29 8.54 -36.61 27.11
C TRP A 29 10.00 -36.68 26.70
N LEU A 30 10.96 -36.64 27.63
CA LEU A 30 12.39 -36.73 27.34
C LEU A 30 12.75 -38.10 26.76
N SER A 31 12.20 -39.19 27.33
CA SER A 31 12.43 -40.52 26.79
C SER A 31 11.84 -40.70 25.37
N ALA A 32 10.67 -40.11 25.10
CA ALA A 32 10.10 -40.07 23.76
C ALA A 32 10.99 -39.26 22.77
N TYR A 33 11.48 -38.12 23.19
CA TYR A 33 12.41 -37.28 22.39
C TYR A 33 13.70 -38.06 22.08
N LEU A 34 14.32 -38.68 23.09
CA LEU A 34 15.56 -39.45 22.90
C LEU A 34 15.37 -40.63 21.96
N LYS A 35 14.23 -41.36 22.03
CA LYS A 35 13.88 -42.42 21.08
C LYS A 35 13.76 -41.90 19.66
N MET A 36 13.07 -40.75 19.48
CA MET A 36 12.90 -40.13 18.18
C MET A 36 14.26 -39.65 17.62
N ALA A 37 15.08 -39.02 18.45
CA ALA A 37 16.42 -38.56 18.05
C ALA A 37 17.32 -39.72 17.65
N ALA A 38 17.34 -40.82 18.45
CA ALA A 38 18.08 -42.02 18.12
C ALA A 38 17.58 -42.69 16.80
N TRP A 39 16.27 -42.68 16.58
CA TRP A 39 15.70 -43.18 15.33
C TRP A 39 16.14 -42.33 14.13
N CYS A 40 16.12 -40.98 14.24
CA CYS A 40 16.58 -40.07 13.19
C CYS A 40 18.07 -40.29 12.84
N VAL A 41 18.92 -40.44 13.83
CA VAL A 41 20.35 -40.71 13.62
C VAL A 41 20.57 -42.09 12.97
N ARG A 42 19.83 -43.12 13.42
CA ARG A 42 19.92 -44.46 12.86
C ARG A 42 19.45 -44.53 11.40
N HIS A 43 18.41 -43.76 11.06
CA HIS A 43 17.84 -43.70 9.71
C HIS A 43 18.22 -42.40 9.00
N ARG A 44 19.51 -42.05 9.00
CA ARG A 44 20.04 -40.79 8.46
C ARG A 44 19.53 -40.42 7.06
N TRP A 45 19.40 -41.40 6.16
CA TRP A 45 18.92 -41.16 4.80
C TRP A 45 17.43 -40.80 4.74
N VAL A 46 16.60 -41.46 5.57
CA VAL A 46 15.17 -41.14 5.65
C VAL A 46 14.97 -39.75 6.24
N THR A 47 15.73 -39.44 7.28
CA THR A 47 15.69 -38.10 7.90
C THR A 47 16.14 -37.01 6.92
N MET A 48 17.19 -37.28 6.17
CA MET A 48 17.70 -36.34 5.17
C MET A 48 16.71 -36.14 4.01
N LEU A 49 16.08 -37.20 3.51
CA LEU A 49 15.03 -37.13 2.49
C LEU A 49 13.80 -36.38 3.02
N GLY A 50 13.40 -36.65 4.26
CA GLY A 50 12.29 -35.93 4.90
C GLY A 50 12.57 -34.42 5.05
N ALA A 51 13.78 -34.06 5.48
CA ALA A 51 14.21 -32.67 5.58
C ALA A 51 14.26 -31.98 4.20
N LEU A 52 14.76 -32.70 3.18
CA LEU A 52 14.78 -32.18 1.81
C LEU A 52 13.38 -32.00 1.24
N ALA A 53 12.48 -32.97 1.46
CA ALA A 53 11.09 -32.87 1.03
C ALA A 53 10.36 -31.71 1.72
N PHE A 54 10.59 -31.51 3.01
CA PHE A 54 10.06 -30.36 3.75
C PHE A 54 10.60 -29.03 3.20
N PHE A 55 11.90 -28.96 2.91
CA PHE A 55 12.53 -27.77 2.35
C PHE A 55 11.99 -27.44 0.96
N VAL A 56 11.89 -28.43 0.07
CA VAL A 56 11.31 -28.24 -1.28
C VAL A 56 9.82 -27.84 -1.17
N GLY A 57 9.06 -28.49 -0.28
CA GLY A 57 7.67 -28.12 -0.02
C GLY A 57 7.53 -26.69 0.47
N SER A 58 8.42 -26.23 1.34
CA SER A 58 8.44 -24.83 1.82
C SER A 58 8.71 -23.84 0.70
N ILE A 59 9.62 -24.17 -0.22
CA ILE A 59 9.88 -23.31 -1.39
C ILE A 59 8.65 -23.27 -2.32
N MET A 60 7.98 -24.40 -2.51
CA MET A 60 6.76 -24.46 -3.32
C MET A 60 5.60 -23.64 -2.75
N LEU A 61 5.61 -23.32 -1.46
CA LEU A 61 4.62 -22.44 -0.84
C LEU A 61 4.88 -20.95 -1.13
N ILE A 62 6.10 -20.55 -1.52
CA ILE A 62 6.45 -19.15 -1.78
C ILE A 62 5.52 -18.46 -2.79
N PRO A 63 5.18 -19.08 -3.95
CA PRO A 63 4.30 -18.45 -4.92
C PRO A 63 2.85 -18.25 -4.44
N LEU A 64 2.44 -18.99 -3.40
CA LEU A 64 1.10 -18.86 -2.80
C LEU A 64 1.01 -17.69 -1.80
N LEU A 65 2.15 -17.12 -1.39
CA LEU A 65 2.13 -15.94 -0.54
C LEU A 65 1.76 -14.71 -1.37
N PRO A 66 0.86 -13.85 -0.85
CA PRO A 66 0.57 -12.58 -1.50
C PRO A 66 1.87 -11.76 -1.57
N GLN A 67 2.31 -11.49 -2.80
CA GLN A 67 3.51 -10.70 -3.04
C GLN A 67 3.13 -9.22 -3.10
N GLY A 68 3.73 -8.41 -2.24
CA GLY A 68 3.56 -6.97 -2.19
C GLY A 68 4.48 -6.36 -1.14
N PHE A 69 5.07 -5.19 -1.46
CA PHE A 69 5.92 -4.48 -0.52
C PHE A 69 5.14 -4.03 0.73
N ILE A 70 3.88 -3.69 0.55
CA ILE A 70 2.93 -3.42 1.62
C ILE A 70 1.70 -4.30 1.39
N PRO A 71 1.36 -5.20 2.31
CA PRO A 71 0.15 -6.02 2.17
C PRO A 71 -1.08 -5.13 2.00
N ALA A 72 -2.04 -5.57 1.18
CA ALA A 72 -3.31 -4.89 1.07
C ALA A 72 -3.97 -4.79 2.45
N ASP A 73 -4.06 -3.56 2.96
CA ASP A 73 -4.62 -3.28 4.27
C ASP A 73 -6.15 -3.39 4.21
N ASP A 74 -6.70 -4.36 4.92
CA ASP A 74 -8.15 -4.55 5.06
C ASP A 74 -8.67 -3.93 6.37
N ASN A 75 -8.34 -2.67 6.60
CA ASN A 75 -8.98 -1.89 7.66
C ASN A 75 -10.37 -1.39 7.23
N SER A 76 -11.20 -1.07 8.22
CA SER A 76 -12.59 -0.63 8.00
C SER A 76 -12.68 0.83 7.52
N GLN A 77 -11.69 1.27 6.73
CA GLN A 77 -11.64 2.63 6.21
C GLN A 77 -11.11 2.64 4.78
N THR A 78 -11.72 3.46 3.93
CA THR A 78 -11.23 3.76 2.59
C THR A 78 -11.39 5.24 2.28
N GLN A 79 -10.73 5.73 1.23
CA GLN A 79 -10.81 7.12 0.83
C GLN A 79 -11.14 7.24 -0.66
N VAL A 80 -11.87 8.28 -1.00
CA VAL A 80 -12.12 8.72 -2.37
C VAL A 80 -11.55 10.11 -2.53
N TYR A 81 -10.66 10.25 -3.49
CA TYR A 81 -10.11 11.53 -3.89
C TYR A 81 -10.86 12.04 -5.11
N LEU A 82 -11.34 13.25 -4.98
CA LEU A 82 -12.07 13.96 -6.02
C LEU A 82 -11.22 15.15 -6.48
N GLU A 83 -10.95 15.24 -7.76
CA GLU A 83 -10.23 16.36 -8.35
C GLU A 83 -11.04 16.94 -9.52
N LEU A 84 -11.32 18.24 -9.45
CA LEU A 84 -12.02 18.99 -10.47
C LEU A 84 -11.05 19.80 -11.35
N PRO A 85 -11.48 20.24 -12.53
CA PRO A 85 -10.65 21.06 -13.41
C PRO A 85 -10.14 22.33 -12.75
N PRO A 86 -8.95 22.84 -13.17
CA PRO A 86 -8.44 24.12 -12.72
C PRO A 86 -9.46 25.25 -12.92
N GLY A 87 -9.50 26.20 -11.96
CA GLY A 87 -10.47 27.31 -11.99
C GLY A 87 -11.84 26.97 -11.37
N THR A 88 -12.04 25.76 -10.88
CA THR A 88 -13.28 25.40 -10.16
C THR A 88 -13.39 26.15 -8.84
N THR A 89 -14.53 26.76 -8.58
CA THR A 89 -14.82 27.48 -7.35
C THR A 89 -15.11 26.51 -6.19
N LEU A 90 -14.91 26.97 -4.96
CA LEU A 90 -15.22 26.18 -3.75
C LEU A 90 -16.69 25.72 -3.72
N ALA A 91 -17.63 26.57 -4.15
CA ALA A 91 -19.06 26.22 -4.19
C ALA A 91 -19.33 25.04 -5.13
N ARG A 92 -18.68 25.02 -6.30
CA ARG A 92 -18.81 23.91 -7.25
C ARG A 92 -18.14 22.64 -6.75
N THR A 93 -16.97 22.75 -6.12
CA THR A 93 -16.31 21.60 -5.49
C THR A 93 -17.19 20.99 -4.40
N ARG A 94 -17.79 21.85 -3.57
CA ARG A 94 -18.72 21.42 -2.52
C ARG A 94 -19.92 20.68 -3.11
N ALA A 95 -20.54 21.20 -4.15
CA ALA A 95 -21.67 20.56 -4.80
C ALA A 95 -21.30 19.18 -5.40
N SER A 96 -20.15 19.08 -6.08
CA SER A 96 -19.67 17.83 -6.64
C SER A 96 -19.29 16.82 -5.54
N ALA A 97 -18.66 17.27 -4.45
CA ALA A 97 -18.31 16.42 -3.33
C ALA A 97 -19.55 15.89 -2.59
N GLU A 98 -20.61 16.71 -2.47
CA GLU A 98 -21.88 16.31 -1.86
C GLU A 98 -22.64 15.30 -2.76
N ALA A 99 -22.61 15.50 -4.08
CA ALA A 99 -23.15 14.52 -5.02
C ALA A 99 -22.41 13.18 -4.93
N ALA A 100 -21.06 13.21 -4.86
CA ALA A 100 -20.25 12.02 -4.65
C ALA A 100 -20.57 11.33 -3.32
N ARG A 101 -20.71 12.11 -2.23
CA ARG A 101 -21.10 11.60 -0.91
C ARG A 101 -22.44 10.88 -0.96
N ALA A 102 -23.44 11.46 -1.64
CA ALA A 102 -24.77 10.88 -1.76
C ALA A 102 -24.74 9.54 -2.51
N LEU A 103 -23.95 9.44 -3.58
CA LEU A 103 -23.78 8.19 -4.33
C LEU A 103 -23.06 7.12 -3.49
N VAL A 104 -21.98 7.49 -2.81
CA VAL A 104 -21.21 6.57 -1.96
C VAL A 104 -22.01 6.08 -0.76
N ALA A 105 -22.85 6.93 -0.17
CA ALA A 105 -23.69 6.55 0.97
C ALA A 105 -24.74 5.48 0.64
N GLN A 106 -25.05 5.26 -0.65
CA GLN A 106 -25.97 4.21 -1.09
C GLN A 106 -25.28 2.84 -1.27
N VAL A 107 -23.94 2.81 -1.24
CA VAL A 107 -23.18 1.56 -1.38
C VAL A 107 -23.33 0.71 -0.11
N PRO A 108 -23.65 -0.59 -0.23
CA PRO A 108 -23.73 -1.49 0.92
C PRO A 108 -22.46 -1.48 1.76
N HIS A 109 -22.58 -1.64 3.09
CA HIS A 109 -21.48 -1.67 4.05
C HIS A 109 -20.75 -0.33 4.27
N VAL A 110 -21.25 0.77 3.75
CA VAL A 110 -20.79 2.13 4.07
C VAL A 110 -21.53 2.62 5.31
N LYS A 111 -20.80 2.87 6.39
CA LYS A 111 -21.35 3.32 7.68
C LYS A 111 -21.45 4.84 7.77
N SER A 112 -20.41 5.53 7.35
CA SER A 112 -20.35 6.99 7.36
C SER A 112 -19.36 7.51 6.35
N VAL A 113 -19.59 8.72 5.85
CA VAL A 113 -18.74 9.41 4.88
C VAL A 113 -18.40 10.79 5.44
N TYR A 114 -17.13 11.04 5.64
CA TYR A 114 -16.59 12.34 6.05
C TYR A 114 -15.94 13.01 4.86
N THR A 115 -16.33 14.25 4.56
CA THR A 115 -15.83 14.98 3.39
C THR A 115 -14.97 16.16 3.81
N THR A 116 -13.75 16.24 3.27
CA THR A 116 -12.84 17.38 3.44
C THR A 116 -12.57 18.03 2.09
N ILE A 117 -12.70 19.35 2.00
CA ILE A 117 -12.43 20.10 0.78
C ILE A 117 -11.19 20.96 1.00
N GLY A 118 -10.32 21.05 0.01
CA GLY A 118 -9.11 21.85 0.07
C GLY A 118 -7.96 21.20 0.85
N GLY A 119 -8.11 19.98 1.32
CA GLY A 119 -7.04 19.27 1.99
C GLY A 119 -5.87 18.97 1.05
N GLY A 120 -4.63 19.31 1.48
CA GLY A 120 -3.41 19.14 0.69
C GLY A 120 -2.93 17.70 0.51
N SER A 121 -3.67 16.71 0.96
CA SER A 121 -3.28 15.30 0.85
C SER A 121 -3.66 14.79 -0.54
N ALA A 122 -2.70 14.75 -1.43
CA ALA A 122 -2.85 14.07 -2.72
C ALA A 122 -2.74 12.55 -2.51
N GLY A 123 -3.85 11.95 -2.07
CA GLY A 123 -4.02 10.51 -2.06
C GLY A 123 -2.98 9.72 -1.28
N GLY A 124 -3.22 9.42 -0.05
CA GLY A 124 -2.68 8.33 0.78
C GLY A 124 -1.31 7.68 0.52
N ASP A 125 -0.54 8.26 -0.37
CA ASP A 125 0.82 7.84 -0.66
C ASP A 125 1.76 8.59 0.30
N PRO A 126 2.36 7.90 1.30
CA PRO A 126 3.26 8.54 2.24
C PRO A 126 4.54 9.09 1.58
N PHE A 127 4.83 8.69 0.35
CA PHE A 127 5.99 9.12 -0.44
C PHE A 127 5.65 10.21 -1.47
N ALA A 128 4.36 10.50 -1.68
CA ALA A 128 3.98 11.61 -2.56
C ALA A 128 4.19 12.96 -1.86
N PRO A 129 4.78 13.95 -2.54
CA PRO A 129 4.89 15.30 -1.99
C PRO A 129 3.51 15.81 -1.60
N GLN A 130 3.38 16.32 -0.38
CA GLN A 130 2.14 16.93 0.07
C GLN A 130 1.89 18.17 -0.81
N GLY A 131 0.89 18.08 -1.67
CA GLY A 131 0.48 19.19 -2.50
C GLY A 131 -0.11 20.32 -1.64
N SER A 132 0.01 21.57 -2.11
CA SER A 132 -0.64 22.70 -1.48
C SER A 132 -2.15 22.51 -1.41
N ALA A 133 -2.79 23.07 -0.38
CA ALA A 133 -4.24 23.09 -0.24
C ALA A 133 -4.89 23.71 -1.49
N GLU A 134 -5.77 22.97 -2.14
CA GLU A 134 -6.45 23.39 -3.37
C GLU A 134 -7.96 23.23 -3.26
N VAL A 135 -8.67 24.33 -3.43
CA VAL A 135 -10.15 24.35 -3.34
C VAL A 135 -10.85 23.42 -4.34
N ARG A 136 -10.16 23.04 -5.45
CA ARG A 136 -10.70 22.11 -6.46
C ARG A 136 -10.56 20.63 -6.09
N LYS A 137 -9.95 20.33 -4.95
CA LYS A 137 -9.75 18.95 -4.47
C LYS A 137 -10.63 18.67 -3.27
N ALA A 138 -11.20 17.48 -3.23
CA ALA A 138 -11.93 17.00 -2.08
C ALA A 138 -11.54 15.54 -1.77
N THR A 139 -11.57 15.21 -0.50
CA THR A 139 -11.30 13.85 -0.02
C THR A 139 -12.50 13.38 0.79
N LEU A 140 -13.09 12.26 0.39
CA LEU A 140 -14.13 11.59 1.14
C LEU A 140 -13.49 10.43 1.90
N THR A 141 -13.47 10.49 3.20
CA THR A 141 -13.05 9.41 4.08
C THR A 141 -14.28 8.58 4.45
N ILE A 142 -14.28 7.33 4.06
CA ILE A 142 -15.42 6.42 4.17
C ILE A 142 -15.11 5.40 5.25
N GLN A 143 -15.97 5.34 6.25
CA GLN A 143 -15.95 4.30 7.27
C GLN A 143 -16.82 3.14 6.81
N LEU A 144 -16.23 1.96 6.77
CA LEU A 144 -16.90 0.71 6.41
C LEU A 144 -17.30 -0.08 7.66
N ASP A 145 -18.18 -1.05 7.49
CA ASP A 145 -18.51 -2.01 8.53
C ASP A 145 -17.27 -2.79 9.00
N PRO A 146 -17.28 -3.34 10.23
CA PRO A 146 -16.18 -4.12 10.76
C PRO A 146 -15.84 -5.33 9.87
N ARG A 147 -14.56 -5.71 9.86
CA ARG A 147 -14.09 -6.92 9.20
C ARG A 147 -14.84 -8.14 9.74
N GLY A 148 -15.42 -8.93 8.85
CA GLY A 148 -16.26 -10.09 9.20
C GLY A 148 -17.77 -9.86 8.99
N ALA A 149 -18.23 -8.60 8.99
CA ALA A 149 -19.61 -8.22 8.65
C ALA A 149 -19.74 -7.72 7.19
N ARG A 150 -18.66 -7.69 6.43
CA ARG A 150 -18.59 -7.18 5.06
C ARG A 150 -17.71 -8.04 4.15
N PRO A 151 -17.90 -7.97 2.84
CA PRO A 151 -16.97 -8.51 1.84
C PRO A 151 -15.58 -7.87 1.97
N VAL A 152 -14.60 -8.42 1.23
CA VAL A 152 -13.25 -7.86 1.16
C VAL A 152 -13.31 -6.41 0.70
N LYS A 153 -12.52 -5.54 1.34
CA LYS A 153 -12.47 -4.08 1.07
C LYS A 153 -12.39 -3.74 -0.42
N GLN A 154 -11.59 -4.48 -1.17
CA GLN A 154 -11.42 -4.26 -2.61
C GLN A 154 -12.72 -4.41 -3.42
N GLN A 155 -13.61 -5.31 -3.01
CA GLN A 155 -14.92 -5.45 -3.67
C GLN A 155 -15.80 -4.23 -3.42
N ILE A 156 -15.79 -3.69 -2.21
CA ILE A 156 -16.53 -2.47 -1.86
C ILE A 156 -15.93 -1.27 -2.59
N GLU A 157 -14.62 -1.16 -2.68
CA GLU A 157 -13.94 -0.11 -3.44
C GLU A 157 -14.29 -0.16 -4.94
N ASN A 158 -14.45 -1.36 -5.51
CA ASN A 158 -14.94 -1.51 -6.89
C ASN A 158 -16.39 -1.06 -7.05
N GLN A 159 -17.26 -1.36 -6.07
CA GLN A 159 -18.64 -0.86 -6.07
C GLN A 159 -18.69 0.66 -5.93
N ILE A 160 -17.87 1.25 -5.06
CA ILE A 160 -17.75 2.70 -4.92
C ILE A 160 -17.27 3.33 -6.23
N ARG A 161 -16.29 2.70 -6.90
CA ARG A 161 -15.79 3.19 -8.20
C ARG A 161 -16.89 3.19 -9.27
N ALA A 162 -17.65 2.10 -9.35
CA ALA A 162 -18.78 2.01 -10.26
C ALA A 162 -19.89 3.03 -9.93
N ALA A 163 -20.18 3.26 -8.65
CA ALA A 163 -21.16 4.25 -8.21
C ALA A 163 -20.73 5.69 -8.53
N LEU A 164 -19.44 5.97 -8.61
CA LEU A 164 -18.89 7.30 -8.92
C LEU A 164 -18.67 7.54 -10.42
N GLU A 165 -18.80 6.52 -11.27
CA GLU A 165 -18.63 6.64 -12.73
C GLU A 165 -19.55 7.70 -13.38
N PRO A 166 -20.83 7.82 -12.98
CA PRO A 166 -21.72 8.82 -13.56
C PRO A 166 -21.45 10.26 -13.13
N LEU A 167 -20.45 10.53 -12.25
CA LEU A 167 -20.17 11.88 -11.76
C LEU A 167 -19.45 12.71 -12.83
N PRO A 168 -20.10 13.75 -13.43
CA PRO A 168 -19.55 14.45 -14.56
C PRO A 168 -18.43 15.42 -14.14
N GLY A 169 -17.36 15.47 -14.95
CA GLY A 169 -16.33 16.49 -14.86
C GLY A 169 -15.39 16.40 -13.65
N ALA A 170 -15.45 15.31 -12.90
CA ALA A 170 -14.58 15.08 -11.78
C ALA A 170 -13.70 13.84 -12.03
N ARG A 171 -12.42 13.94 -11.67
CA ARG A 171 -11.55 12.78 -11.57
C ARG A 171 -11.70 12.16 -10.20
N THR A 172 -12.07 10.90 -10.17
CA THR A 172 -12.23 10.14 -8.93
C THR A 172 -11.14 9.08 -8.81
N LYS A 173 -10.55 8.96 -7.63
CA LYS A 173 -9.62 7.91 -7.28
C LYS A 173 -10.10 7.26 -5.99
N VAL A 174 -10.31 5.94 -6.00
CA VAL A 174 -10.83 5.19 -4.87
C VAL A 174 -9.72 4.32 -4.28
N GLY A 175 -9.56 4.34 -2.97
CA GLY A 175 -8.60 3.55 -2.20
C GLY A 175 -7.63 4.41 -1.40
N LEU A 176 -7.12 3.87 -0.29
CA LEU A 176 -6.14 4.51 0.60
C LEU A 176 -4.72 4.52 0.03
N GLY A 177 -4.52 4.66 -1.28
CA GLY A 177 -3.18 4.73 -1.85
C GLY A 177 -2.28 3.54 -1.48
N GLY A 178 -2.87 2.48 -0.94
CA GLY A 178 -2.16 1.26 -0.60
C GLY A 178 -1.59 0.62 -1.86
N SER A 179 -0.57 -0.14 -1.69
CA SER A 179 0.26 -0.87 -2.66
C SER A 179 -0.47 -1.84 -3.60
N GLY A 180 -1.76 -1.70 -3.80
CA GLY A 180 -2.48 -2.36 -4.88
C GLY A 180 -2.06 -1.72 -6.20
N GLU A 181 -1.07 -2.33 -6.85
CA GLU A 181 -0.87 -2.25 -8.30
C GLU A 181 -0.84 -0.84 -8.90
N LYS A 182 -0.09 0.07 -8.30
CA LYS A 182 0.15 1.39 -8.88
C LYS A 182 1.34 1.31 -9.84
N TYR A 183 1.04 1.24 -11.11
CA TYR A 183 2.07 1.39 -12.15
C TYR A 183 2.37 2.88 -12.33
N ILE A 184 3.63 3.26 -12.22
CA ILE A 184 4.10 4.62 -12.47
C ILE A 184 4.95 4.56 -13.73
N LEU A 185 4.46 5.21 -14.79
CA LEU A 185 5.23 5.41 -16.02
C LEU A 185 5.87 6.79 -15.97
N VAL A 186 7.18 6.84 -15.97
CA VAL A 186 7.95 8.09 -15.97
C VAL A 186 8.42 8.36 -17.39
N LEU A 187 7.95 9.47 -17.97
CA LEU A 187 8.39 9.96 -19.26
C LEU A 187 9.43 11.08 -19.04
N THR A 188 10.56 10.98 -19.70
CA THR A 188 11.64 11.97 -19.65
C THR A 188 11.97 12.48 -21.03
N GLY A 189 12.32 13.74 -21.15
CA GLY A 189 12.68 14.37 -22.43
C GLY A 189 13.15 15.79 -22.22
N ASP A 190 13.96 16.30 -23.17
CA ASP A 190 14.55 17.64 -23.08
C ASP A 190 13.61 18.75 -23.60
N ASP A 191 12.63 18.39 -24.43
CA ASP A 191 11.62 19.34 -24.93
C ASP A 191 10.30 19.21 -24.14
N PRO A 192 9.93 20.22 -23.33
CA PRO A 192 8.70 20.19 -22.54
C PRO A 192 7.43 20.10 -23.38
N ALA A 193 7.42 20.67 -24.60
CA ALA A 193 6.23 20.64 -25.45
C ALA A 193 6.01 19.27 -26.06
N ALA A 194 7.08 18.64 -26.57
CA ALA A 194 7.06 17.28 -27.07
C ALA A 194 6.70 16.29 -25.96
N LEU A 195 7.28 16.47 -24.76
CA LEU A 195 7.01 15.64 -23.60
C LEU A 195 5.53 15.70 -23.16
N THR A 196 4.96 16.91 -23.13
CA THR A 196 3.54 17.09 -22.77
C THR A 196 2.63 16.39 -23.79
N LYS A 197 2.92 16.55 -25.09
CA LYS A 197 2.15 15.89 -26.16
C LYS A 197 2.26 14.37 -26.03
N ALA A 198 3.46 13.83 -25.87
CA ALA A 198 3.69 12.40 -25.69
C ALA A 198 2.94 11.85 -24.46
N ALA A 199 2.95 12.58 -23.33
CA ALA A 199 2.24 12.19 -22.13
C ALA A 199 0.72 12.13 -22.32
N LEU A 200 0.14 13.06 -23.08
CA LEU A 200 -1.29 13.04 -23.42
C LEU A 200 -1.67 11.91 -24.38
N ASP A 201 -0.80 11.61 -25.35
CA ASP A 201 -1.01 10.51 -26.29
C ASP A 201 -0.93 9.16 -25.54
N VAL A 202 0.07 8.96 -24.69
CA VAL A 202 0.19 7.78 -23.84
C VAL A 202 -1.00 7.64 -22.88
N GLU A 203 -1.47 8.72 -22.26
CA GLU A 203 -2.66 8.69 -21.41
C GLU A 203 -3.90 8.21 -22.21
N ARG A 204 -4.05 8.68 -23.44
CA ARG A 204 -5.14 8.26 -24.33
C ARG A 204 -5.05 6.77 -24.66
N ASP A 205 -3.88 6.29 -25.04
CA ASP A 205 -3.66 4.91 -25.41
C ASP A 205 -3.85 3.95 -24.23
N LEU A 206 -3.35 4.32 -23.05
CA LEU A 206 -3.56 3.54 -21.82
C LEU A 206 -5.03 3.38 -21.45
N ARG A 207 -5.87 4.40 -21.74
CA ARG A 207 -7.34 4.32 -21.48
C ARG A 207 -8.06 3.29 -22.34
N THR A 208 -7.46 2.85 -23.44
CA THR A 208 -8.02 1.80 -24.30
C THR A 208 -7.74 0.39 -23.78
N ILE A 209 -6.83 0.23 -22.82
CA ILE A 209 -6.44 -1.08 -22.28
C ILE A 209 -7.46 -1.52 -21.22
N PRO A 210 -8.18 -2.64 -21.45
CA PRO A 210 -9.12 -3.15 -20.47
C PRO A 210 -8.39 -3.60 -19.20
N GLY A 211 -8.96 -3.29 -18.02
CA GLY A 211 -8.38 -3.65 -16.73
C GLY A 211 -7.48 -2.58 -16.08
N LEU A 212 -7.09 -1.53 -16.82
CA LEU A 212 -6.44 -0.36 -16.24
C LEU A 212 -7.50 0.65 -15.79
N GLY A 213 -7.58 0.89 -14.48
CA GLY A 213 -8.47 1.88 -13.90
C GLY A 213 -7.71 3.13 -13.42
N SER A 214 -8.40 4.28 -13.35
CA SER A 214 -7.87 5.53 -12.77
C SER A 214 -6.55 6.02 -13.39
N ILE A 215 -6.46 6.03 -14.71
CA ILE A 215 -5.29 6.57 -15.42
C ILE A 215 -5.26 8.08 -15.26
N ALA A 216 -4.16 8.60 -14.73
CA ALA A 216 -3.94 10.02 -14.52
C ALA A 216 -2.51 10.41 -14.93
N SER A 217 -2.41 11.49 -15.69
CA SER A 217 -1.14 12.09 -16.05
C SER A 217 -0.96 13.43 -15.33
N THR A 218 0.25 13.76 -14.94
CA THR A 218 0.60 15.08 -14.40
C THR A 218 0.51 16.17 -15.47
N ALA A 219 0.64 15.80 -16.74
CA ALA A 219 0.53 16.73 -17.87
C ALA A 219 -0.92 17.16 -18.18
N SER A 220 -1.92 16.37 -17.82
CA SER A 220 -3.33 16.63 -18.20
C SER A 220 -4.05 17.68 -17.36
N LEU A 221 -3.42 18.18 -16.30
CA LEU A 221 -3.97 19.24 -15.42
C LEU A 221 -2.97 20.37 -15.23
N ILE A 222 -2.43 20.87 -16.34
CA ILE A 222 -1.54 22.01 -16.34
C ILE A 222 -2.29 23.22 -15.75
N ARG A 223 -1.73 23.79 -14.69
CA ARG A 223 -2.19 25.04 -14.12
C ARG A 223 -1.74 26.19 -15.01
N PRO A 224 -2.62 27.05 -15.52
CA PRO A 224 -2.18 28.31 -16.10
C PRO A 224 -1.58 29.16 -14.97
N GLU A 225 -0.30 29.49 -15.08
CA GLU A 225 0.41 30.37 -14.15
C GLU A 225 0.71 31.70 -14.83
N ILE A 226 0.48 32.80 -14.12
CA ILE A 226 0.92 34.14 -14.56
C ILE A 226 2.28 34.36 -13.93
N ALA A 227 3.35 34.26 -14.73
CA ALA A 227 4.68 34.62 -14.29
C ALA A 227 4.87 36.12 -14.47
N VAL A 228 4.84 36.86 -13.37
CA VAL A 228 5.19 38.31 -13.38
C VAL A 228 6.70 38.45 -13.28
N ARG A 229 7.33 38.88 -14.35
CA ARG A 229 8.76 39.22 -14.36
C ARG A 229 8.90 40.74 -14.32
N PRO A 230 9.28 41.34 -13.18
CA PRO A 230 9.51 42.74 -13.11
C PRO A 230 10.72 43.12 -13.98
N ASP A 231 10.57 44.19 -14.76
CA ASP A 231 11.69 44.80 -15.44
C ASP A 231 12.43 45.70 -14.43
N PHE A 232 13.51 45.16 -13.88
CA PHE A 232 14.27 45.80 -12.82
C PHE A 232 14.91 47.12 -13.27
N ALA A 233 15.23 47.29 -14.57
CA ALA A 233 15.77 48.55 -15.10
C ALA A 233 14.71 49.64 -15.06
N ARG A 234 13.49 49.35 -15.49
CA ARG A 234 12.35 50.27 -15.45
C ARG A 234 11.84 50.55 -14.04
N ALA A 235 11.92 49.55 -13.14
CA ALA A 235 11.49 49.70 -11.74
C ALA A 235 12.48 50.59 -10.94
N ALA A 236 13.74 50.72 -11.36
CA ALA A 236 14.71 51.59 -10.73
C ALA A 236 14.56 53.06 -11.14
N ASP A 237 13.84 53.32 -12.23
CA ASP A 237 13.59 54.70 -12.74
C ASP A 237 12.28 55.31 -12.20
N LEU A 238 11.52 54.56 -11.37
CA LEU A 238 10.29 54.98 -10.70
C LEU A 238 10.49 55.18 -9.20
#